data_8f7c75af6926f11b2522e313dc1e321c
#
_entry.id   8f7c75af6926f11b2522e313dc1e321c
#
_cell.length_a   1.000
_cell.length_b   1.000
_cell.length_c   1.000
_cell.angle_alpha   90.00
_cell.angle_beta   90.00
_cell.angle_gamma   90.00
#
_symmetry.space_group_name_H-M   'P 1'
#
loop_
_entity.id
_entity.type
_entity.pdbx_description
1 polymer ?
#
loop_
_entity_poly.entity_id
_entity_poly.type
_entity_poly.pdbx_seq_one_letter_code
_entity_poly.pdbx_strand_id
1 'polypeptide(L)'
;AHMDAKVVVPTTLNVSGVDEHGWQDWAVPPEWAEKAHRQMIAYQSMGTEATWTCAPYQVSEKPSFGEQIAWGESNAVAFANSVLGARTIQYPDLLDVCAAITGRVPAVGLHLNENRAGEILLKLIDIPEDLQTDDSFAPVLGHLLGTIADDRVPVVEGLTVELAEDQLKAICAGGASSGAVHLFHIVGQTPEALTLAEAFQGHEPTEVHDINLRDLRRIRSELDSSQGKSLDMVVLGSPHFSFAEFR
;
A
#
# COMPACT_ATOMS: atom_id res chain seq x y z
N ALA A 1 19.69 16.38 10.77
CA ALA A 1 20.35 17.68 10.58
C ALA A 1 21.40 17.93 11.66
N HIS A 2 21.08 17.91 12.97
CA HIS A 2 22.05 18.23 14.03
C HIS A 2 23.22 17.26 14.16
N MET A 3 23.10 16.03 13.64
CA MET A 3 24.18 15.01 13.67
C MET A 3 24.90 14.86 12.33
N ASP A 4 24.60 15.70 11.35
CA ASP A 4 25.19 15.66 10.01
C ASP A 4 25.05 14.30 9.31
N ALA A 5 23.97 13.56 9.65
CA ALA A 5 23.73 12.24 9.08
C ALA A 5 23.41 12.35 7.58
N LYS A 6 23.88 11.36 6.82
CA LYS A 6 23.63 11.22 5.39
C LYS A 6 23.04 9.84 5.12
N VAL A 7 22.18 9.75 4.12
CA VAL A 7 21.72 8.46 3.61
C VAL A 7 22.84 7.79 2.81
N VAL A 8 22.93 6.48 2.89
CA VAL A 8 23.96 5.66 2.20
C VAL A 8 23.36 4.74 1.14
N VAL A 9 22.04 4.75 1.01
CA VAL A 9 21.29 4.01 -0.01
C VAL A 9 20.34 4.97 -0.72
N PRO A 10 19.88 4.67 -1.95
CA PRO A 10 18.83 5.44 -2.62
C PRO A 10 17.62 5.58 -1.70
N THR A 11 17.17 6.82 -1.48
CA THR A 11 16.13 7.11 -0.50
C THR A 11 15.21 8.20 -1.06
N THR A 12 13.94 7.87 -1.22
CA THR A 12 12.89 8.81 -1.61
C THR A 12 12.27 9.48 -0.39
N LEU A 13 11.86 10.72 -0.52
CA LEU A 13 11.15 11.46 0.52
C LEU A 13 9.67 11.56 0.14
N ASN A 14 8.84 10.88 0.91
CA ASN A 14 7.41 10.76 0.66
C ASN A 14 6.64 12.01 1.14
N VAL A 15 6.85 12.39 2.38
CA VAL A 15 5.96 13.31 3.08
C VAL A 15 6.46 14.75 3.05
N SER A 16 5.53 15.63 2.68
CA SER A 16 5.60 17.07 2.95
C SER A 16 4.44 17.46 3.87
N GLY A 17 4.69 18.24 4.89
CA GLY A 17 3.65 18.75 5.80
C GLY A 17 2.82 19.89 5.21
N VAL A 18 3.22 20.41 4.06
CA VAL A 18 2.57 21.48 3.29
C VAL A 18 2.89 21.37 1.82
N ASP A 19 2.08 22.00 0.97
CA ASP A 19 2.47 22.28 -0.41
C ASP A 19 3.68 23.23 -0.41
N GLU A 20 4.79 22.80 -1.00
CA GLU A 20 6.06 23.54 -0.99
C GLU A 20 5.93 24.94 -1.60
N HIS A 21 5.06 25.12 -2.60
CA HIS A 21 4.96 26.34 -3.40
C HIS A 21 3.65 27.11 -3.21
N GLY A 22 2.55 26.43 -2.90
CA GLY A 22 1.21 27.00 -2.89
C GLY A 22 0.51 27.02 -1.53
N TRP A 23 1.20 26.74 -0.43
CA TRP A 23 0.60 26.61 0.90
C TRP A 23 -0.18 27.88 1.34
N GLN A 24 0.21 29.08 0.85
CA GLN A 24 -0.44 30.34 1.17
C GLN A 24 -1.89 30.38 0.68
N ASP A 25 -2.18 29.72 -0.44
CA ASP A 25 -3.50 29.69 -1.06
C ASP A 25 -4.49 28.82 -0.28
N TRP A 26 -3.99 27.99 0.63
CA TRP A 26 -4.76 27.05 1.42
C TRP A 26 -4.97 27.47 2.88
N ALA A 27 -4.76 28.74 3.21
CA ALA A 27 -4.88 29.29 4.57
C ALA A 27 -4.06 28.51 5.63
N VAL A 28 -2.94 27.92 5.25
CA VAL A 28 -2.03 27.25 6.18
C VAL A 28 -1.37 28.28 7.10
N PRO A 29 -1.36 28.08 8.44
CA PRO A 29 -0.68 28.98 9.35
C PRO A 29 0.82 29.10 9.01
N PRO A 30 1.38 30.33 8.92
CA PRO A 30 2.79 30.53 8.57
C PRO A 30 3.78 29.78 9.47
N GLU A 31 3.51 29.71 10.78
CA GLU A 31 4.33 28.95 11.72
C GLU A 31 4.37 27.45 11.42
N TRP A 32 3.26 26.90 10.93
CA TRP A 32 3.19 25.49 10.50
C TRP A 32 4.02 25.29 9.23
N ALA A 33 3.83 26.14 8.23
CA ALA A 33 4.57 26.08 6.98
C ALA A 33 6.08 26.19 7.20
N GLU A 34 6.54 27.11 8.07
CA GLU A 34 7.96 27.24 8.41
C GLU A 34 8.52 25.96 9.02
N LYS A 35 7.80 25.32 9.95
CA LYS A 35 8.25 24.04 10.56
C LYS A 35 8.31 22.92 9.53
N ALA A 36 7.29 22.81 8.65
CA ALA A 36 7.26 21.82 7.58
C ALA A 36 8.42 22.00 6.60
N HIS A 37 8.66 23.23 6.13
CA HIS A 37 9.79 23.55 5.26
C HIS A 37 11.16 23.21 5.91
N ARG A 38 11.34 23.53 7.18
CA ARG A 38 12.56 23.16 7.89
C ARG A 38 12.78 21.64 7.93
N GLN A 39 11.71 20.87 8.09
CA GLN A 39 11.78 19.41 8.06
C GLN A 39 12.13 18.90 6.66
N MET A 40 11.47 19.42 5.61
CA MET A 40 11.76 19.10 4.21
C MET A 40 13.23 19.34 3.88
N ILE A 41 13.75 20.55 4.20
CA ILE A 41 15.15 20.92 3.97
C ILE A 41 16.11 19.99 4.76
N ALA A 42 15.74 19.63 5.98
CA ALA A 42 16.56 18.74 6.80
C ALA A 42 16.72 17.35 6.16
N TYR A 43 15.63 16.76 5.68
CA TYR A 43 15.69 15.47 4.96
C TYR A 43 16.46 15.59 3.63
N GLN A 44 16.17 16.58 2.81
CA GLN A 44 16.91 16.82 1.57
C GLN A 44 18.41 17.01 1.80
N SER A 45 18.78 17.72 2.89
CA SER A 45 20.18 17.88 3.27
C SER A 45 20.88 16.57 3.65
N MET A 46 20.12 15.54 4.00
CA MET A 46 20.67 14.19 4.23
C MET A 46 20.94 13.43 2.94
N GLY A 47 20.49 13.93 1.79
CA GLY A 47 20.66 13.31 0.48
C GLY A 47 19.45 12.51 0.00
N THR A 48 18.27 12.73 0.58
CA THR A 48 17.03 12.11 0.10
C THR A 48 16.51 12.81 -1.15
N GLU A 49 15.91 12.05 -2.05
CA GLU A 49 15.21 12.56 -3.23
C GLU A 49 13.76 12.95 -2.87
N ALA A 50 13.43 14.20 -3.10
CA ALA A 50 12.09 14.74 -2.82
C ALA A 50 11.11 14.33 -3.92
N THR A 51 10.41 13.23 -3.73
CA THR A 51 9.39 12.71 -4.66
C THR A 51 7.97 13.13 -4.29
N TRP A 52 7.75 13.50 -3.04
CA TRP A 52 6.47 13.98 -2.50
C TRP A 52 5.26 13.10 -2.85
N THR A 53 5.45 11.79 -2.88
CA THR A 53 4.38 10.84 -3.19
C THR A 53 4.30 9.68 -2.20
N CYS A 54 3.10 9.23 -1.89
CA CYS A 54 2.84 8.00 -1.14
C CYS A 54 2.86 6.74 -2.04
N ALA A 55 3.04 6.92 -3.35
CA ALA A 55 3.17 5.85 -4.33
C ALA A 55 4.54 5.90 -5.05
N PRO A 56 5.67 5.74 -4.33
CA PRO A 56 7.01 5.89 -4.89
C PRO A 56 7.28 4.91 -6.03
N TYR A 57 6.63 3.76 -6.04
CA TYR A 57 6.70 2.76 -7.11
C TYR A 57 6.13 3.24 -8.46
N GLN A 58 5.46 4.40 -8.50
CA GLN A 58 4.95 5.01 -9.75
C GLN A 58 5.88 6.07 -10.35
N VAL A 59 6.83 6.59 -9.57
CA VAL A 59 7.68 7.74 -9.98
C VAL A 59 9.18 7.45 -9.89
N SER A 60 9.61 6.45 -9.12
CA SER A 60 11.00 6.07 -8.92
C SER A 60 11.28 4.69 -9.52
N GLU A 61 12.56 4.27 -9.49
CA GLU A 61 12.89 2.88 -9.78
C GLU A 61 12.17 1.96 -8.79
N LYS A 62 11.49 0.95 -9.33
CA LYS A 62 10.77 -0.04 -8.51
C LYS A 62 11.76 -1.00 -7.88
N PRO A 63 11.58 -1.35 -6.59
CA PRO A 63 12.34 -2.43 -5.98
C PRO A 63 12.17 -3.74 -6.74
N SER A 64 13.24 -4.51 -6.83
CA SER A 64 13.25 -5.82 -7.48
C SER A 64 12.65 -6.89 -6.56
N PHE A 65 12.24 -8.01 -7.16
CA PHE A 65 11.82 -9.19 -6.40
C PHE A 65 12.91 -9.64 -5.41
N GLY A 66 12.53 -9.82 -4.16
CA GLY A 66 13.44 -10.23 -3.07
C GLY A 66 14.33 -9.12 -2.52
N GLU A 67 14.28 -7.91 -3.08
CA GLU A 67 15.07 -6.78 -2.59
C GLU A 67 14.61 -6.32 -1.22
N GLN A 68 15.57 -6.09 -0.33
CA GLN A 68 15.33 -5.61 1.03
C GLN A 68 15.26 -4.09 1.02
N ILE A 69 14.11 -3.55 1.40
CA ILE A 69 13.86 -2.10 1.43
C ILE A 69 13.27 -1.68 2.78
N ALA A 70 13.24 -0.38 3.05
CA ALA A 70 12.63 0.20 4.23
C ALA A 70 11.61 1.28 3.82
N TRP A 71 10.36 0.87 3.64
CA TRP A 71 9.25 1.78 3.41
C TRP A 71 8.29 1.78 4.60
N GLY A 72 7.78 2.95 4.99
CA GLY A 72 6.90 3.13 6.15
C GLY A 72 5.44 3.44 5.79
N GLU A 73 5.16 3.87 4.56
CA GLU A 73 3.80 4.18 4.13
C GLU A 73 3.02 2.88 3.83
N SER A 74 1.85 2.71 4.45
CA SER A 74 1.14 1.43 4.50
C SER A 74 0.77 0.85 3.13
N ASN A 75 0.22 1.68 2.24
CA ASN A 75 -0.07 1.27 0.86
C ASN A 75 1.20 0.88 0.10
N ALA A 76 2.29 1.64 0.25
CA ALA A 76 3.56 1.34 -0.42
C ALA A 76 4.20 0.06 0.13
N VAL A 77 4.08 -0.20 1.43
CA VAL A 77 4.51 -1.45 2.07
C VAL A 77 3.76 -2.64 1.48
N ALA A 78 2.43 -2.57 1.43
CA ALA A 78 1.60 -3.62 0.86
C ALA A 78 1.91 -3.85 -0.63
N PHE A 79 2.11 -2.78 -1.41
CA PHE A 79 2.44 -2.86 -2.82
C PHE A 79 3.83 -3.48 -3.06
N ALA A 80 4.85 -3.01 -2.32
CA ALA A 80 6.20 -3.57 -2.41
C ALA A 80 6.23 -5.06 -2.10
N ASN A 81 5.58 -5.47 -1.02
CA ASN A 81 5.53 -6.86 -0.61
C ASN A 81 4.72 -7.73 -1.58
N SER A 82 3.50 -7.32 -1.92
CA SER A 82 2.54 -8.17 -2.64
C SER A 82 2.73 -8.13 -4.15
N VAL A 83 2.92 -6.93 -4.72
CA VAL A 83 2.93 -6.72 -6.18
C VAL A 83 4.35 -6.83 -6.75
N LEU A 84 5.33 -6.25 -6.08
CA LEU A 84 6.73 -6.30 -6.53
C LEU A 84 7.48 -7.53 -5.98
N GLY A 85 7.00 -8.11 -4.88
CA GLY A 85 7.69 -9.19 -4.17
C GLY A 85 8.99 -8.73 -3.51
N ALA A 86 9.14 -7.44 -3.24
CA ALA A 86 10.20 -6.92 -2.40
C ALA A 86 9.97 -7.29 -0.92
N ARG A 87 10.90 -6.96 -0.06
CA ARG A 87 10.89 -7.35 1.35
C ARG A 87 10.91 -6.10 2.23
N THR A 88 9.82 -5.83 2.93
CA THR A 88 9.72 -4.72 3.89
C THR A 88 8.70 -5.02 4.98
N ILE A 89 8.74 -4.26 6.07
CA ILE A 89 7.70 -4.23 7.11
C ILE A 89 7.10 -2.83 7.16
N GLN A 90 6.02 -2.65 7.91
CA GLN A 90 5.54 -1.32 8.27
C GLN A 90 6.56 -0.69 9.24
N TYR A 91 7.43 0.18 8.73
CA TYR A 91 8.42 0.85 9.56
C TYR A 91 7.76 1.95 10.40
N PRO A 92 7.98 1.97 11.72
CA PRO A 92 7.62 3.11 12.53
C PRO A 92 8.47 4.32 12.17
N ASP A 93 7.94 5.51 12.42
CA ASP A 93 8.60 6.78 12.15
C ASP A 93 10.04 6.80 12.69
N LEU A 94 10.96 7.27 11.86
CA LEU A 94 12.41 7.38 12.09
C LEU A 94 13.21 6.07 11.99
N LEU A 95 12.60 4.88 12.04
CA LEU A 95 13.35 3.63 11.86
C LEU A 95 13.73 3.44 10.38
N ASP A 96 12.87 3.85 9.44
CA ASP A 96 13.16 3.94 8.01
C ASP A 96 14.35 4.89 7.73
N VAL A 97 14.39 6.03 8.41
CA VAL A 97 15.54 6.97 8.35
C VAL A 97 16.81 6.32 8.88
N CYS A 98 16.73 5.55 9.97
CA CYS A 98 17.87 4.77 10.48
C CYS A 98 18.35 3.72 9.46
N ALA A 99 17.41 3.05 8.78
CA ALA A 99 17.74 2.13 7.70
C ALA A 99 18.45 2.84 6.54
N ALA A 100 17.96 4.00 6.14
CA ALA A 100 18.57 4.82 5.08
C ALA A 100 20.01 5.28 5.43
N ILE A 101 20.25 5.66 6.70
CA ILE A 101 21.59 6.09 7.18
C ILE A 101 22.56 4.91 7.31
N THR A 102 22.06 3.74 7.71
CA THR A 102 22.93 2.58 7.97
C THR A 102 23.05 1.63 6.79
N GLY A 103 22.16 1.72 5.81
CA GLY A 103 22.03 0.75 4.71
C GLY A 103 21.66 -0.65 5.22
N ARG A 104 20.94 -0.75 6.32
CA ARG A 104 20.59 -2.04 6.94
C ARG A 104 19.14 -2.05 7.41
N VAL A 105 18.52 -3.21 7.28
CA VAL A 105 17.16 -3.51 7.76
C VAL A 105 17.23 -4.65 8.79
N PRO A 106 16.28 -4.71 9.73
CA PRO A 106 16.23 -5.81 10.70
C PRO A 106 15.80 -7.11 10.01
N ALA A 107 16.37 -8.24 10.41
CA ALA A 107 15.99 -9.58 9.94
C ALA A 107 14.76 -10.08 10.73
N VAL A 108 13.59 -9.48 10.52
CA VAL A 108 12.33 -9.80 11.22
C VAL A 108 11.12 -9.64 10.29
N GLY A 109 9.99 -10.20 10.67
CA GLY A 109 8.70 -10.04 9.99
C GLY A 109 8.78 -10.39 8.50
N LEU A 110 8.17 -9.61 7.64
CA LEU A 110 8.09 -9.85 6.19
C LEU A 110 9.42 -9.66 5.43
N HIS A 111 10.50 -9.29 6.11
CA HIS A 111 11.85 -9.39 5.56
C HIS A 111 12.31 -10.83 5.37
N LEU A 112 11.74 -11.77 6.13
CA LEU A 112 12.06 -13.18 6.13
C LEU A 112 11.03 -13.97 5.32
N ASN A 113 11.51 -14.87 4.46
CA ASN A 113 10.64 -15.63 3.57
C ASN A 113 9.62 -16.52 4.31
N GLU A 114 10.03 -17.09 5.45
CA GLU A 114 9.18 -17.95 6.28
C GLU A 114 7.95 -17.25 6.89
N ASN A 115 7.95 -15.92 6.96
CA ASN A 115 6.85 -15.12 7.48
C ASN A 115 5.91 -14.60 6.39
N ARG A 116 6.07 -15.07 5.14
CA ARG A 116 5.33 -14.57 3.98
C ARG A 116 4.32 -15.57 3.43
N ALA A 117 4.22 -16.74 4.06
CA ALA A 117 3.22 -17.74 3.71
C ALA A 117 1.80 -17.19 3.93
N GLY A 118 0.88 -17.51 3.03
CA GLY A 118 -0.54 -17.26 3.23
C GLY A 118 -1.06 -17.92 4.51
N GLU A 119 -1.98 -17.27 5.19
CA GLU A 119 -2.59 -17.76 6.43
C GLU A 119 -4.07 -18.04 6.25
N ILE A 120 -4.78 -17.20 5.48
CA ILE A 120 -6.21 -17.33 5.22
C ILE A 120 -6.48 -17.32 3.72
N LEU A 121 -7.51 -18.06 3.30
CA LEU A 121 -7.92 -18.17 1.91
C LEU A 121 -9.29 -17.50 1.69
N LEU A 122 -9.34 -16.54 0.77
CA LEU A 122 -10.57 -15.92 0.27
C LEU A 122 -10.84 -16.44 -1.13
N LYS A 123 -11.90 -17.22 -1.29
CA LYS A 123 -12.34 -17.76 -2.59
C LYS A 123 -13.43 -16.88 -3.17
N LEU A 124 -13.16 -16.26 -4.30
CA LEU A 124 -14.17 -15.50 -5.04
C LEU A 124 -15.08 -16.47 -5.81
N ILE A 125 -16.35 -16.53 -5.43
CA ILE A 125 -17.33 -17.45 -5.99
C ILE A 125 -18.28 -16.70 -6.90
N ASP A 126 -18.29 -17.08 -8.18
CA ASP A 126 -19.23 -16.57 -9.21
C ASP A 126 -19.26 -15.03 -9.29
N ILE A 127 -18.11 -14.37 -9.17
CA ILE A 127 -18.00 -12.92 -9.38
C ILE A 127 -17.89 -12.65 -10.89
N PRO A 128 -18.85 -11.91 -11.49
CA PRO A 128 -18.82 -11.62 -12.93
C PRO A 128 -17.56 -10.86 -13.36
N GLU A 129 -17.02 -11.16 -14.55
CA GLU A 129 -15.81 -10.52 -15.09
C GLU A 129 -15.97 -9.01 -15.30
N ASP A 130 -17.13 -8.56 -15.75
CA ASP A 130 -17.46 -7.14 -15.91
C ASP A 130 -17.41 -6.37 -14.59
N LEU A 131 -17.76 -7.02 -13.48
CA LEU A 131 -17.59 -6.45 -12.17
C LEU A 131 -16.11 -6.44 -11.73
N GLN A 132 -15.35 -7.48 -12.03
CA GLN A 132 -13.93 -7.53 -11.67
C GLN A 132 -13.09 -6.45 -12.38
N THR A 133 -13.57 -5.95 -13.51
CA THR A 133 -12.96 -4.85 -14.27
C THR A 133 -13.52 -3.47 -13.92
N ASP A 134 -14.57 -3.39 -13.10
CA ASP A 134 -15.14 -2.13 -12.63
C ASP A 134 -14.21 -1.42 -11.65
N ASP A 135 -14.07 -0.10 -11.76
CA ASP A 135 -13.17 0.71 -10.92
C ASP A 135 -13.47 0.60 -9.41
N SER A 136 -14.72 0.31 -9.04
CA SER A 136 -15.13 0.13 -7.65
C SER A 136 -14.77 -1.24 -7.07
N PHE A 137 -14.43 -2.22 -7.90
CA PHE A 137 -14.17 -3.60 -7.45
C PHE A 137 -12.92 -3.69 -6.57
N ALA A 138 -11.81 -3.17 -7.05
CA ALA A 138 -10.53 -3.28 -6.37
C ALA A 138 -10.51 -2.63 -4.97
N PRO A 139 -10.99 -1.39 -4.75
CA PRO A 139 -11.07 -0.81 -3.42
C PRO A 139 -12.03 -1.56 -2.48
N VAL A 140 -13.14 -2.08 -3.00
CA VAL A 140 -14.10 -2.89 -2.22
C VAL A 140 -13.48 -4.23 -1.82
N LEU A 141 -12.80 -4.91 -2.75
CA LEU A 141 -12.08 -6.16 -2.46
C LEU A 141 -10.98 -5.92 -1.43
N GLY A 142 -10.18 -4.85 -1.58
CA GLY A 142 -9.13 -4.49 -0.62
C GLY A 142 -9.70 -4.25 0.77
N HIS A 143 -10.81 -3.52 0.89
CA HIS A 143 -11.46 -3.27 2.19
C HIS A 143 -12.00 -4.57 2.82
N LEU A 144 -12.65 -5.43 2.02
CA LEU A 144 -13.10 -6.75 2.47
C LEU A 144 -11.93 -7.59 3.00
N LEU A 145 -10.85 -7.63 2.22
CA LEU A 145 -9.64 -8.38 2.52
C LEU A 145 -9.05 -7.94 3.87
N GLY A 146 -8.88 -6.64 4.09
CA GLY A 146 -8.37 -6.13 5.37
C GLY A 146 -9.31 -6.41 6.54
N THR A 147 -10.63 -6.28 6.35
CA THR A 147 -11.62 -6.58 7.39
C THR A 147 -11.61 -8.04 7.83
N ILE A 148 -11.31 -8.98 6.93
CA ILE A 148 -11.25 -10.41 7.25
C ILE A 148 -9.88 -10.81 7.78
N ALA A 149 -8.81 -10.29 7.17
CA ALA A 149 -7.46 -10.73 7.47
C ALA A 149 -6.90 -10.13 8.76
N ASP A 150 -7.28 -8.89 9.08
CA ASP A 150 -6.63 -8.09 10.12
C ASP A 150 -5.14 -7.91 9.80
N ASP A 151 -4.22 -8.49 10.55
CA ASP A 151 -2.77 -8.42 10.33
C ASP A 151 -2.17 -9.69 9.66
N ARG A 152 -3.02 -10.70 9.38
CA ARG A 152 -2.62 -11.94 8.73
C ARG A 152 -2.37 -11.77 7.23
N VAL A 153 -1.72 -12.74 6.62
CA VAL A 153 -1.45 -12.77 5.17
C VAL A 153 -2.61 -13.45 4.42
N PRO A 154 -3.50 -12.68 3.76
CA PRO A 154 -4.59 -13.26 2.98
C PRO A 154 -4.13 -13.71 1.60
N VAL A 155 -4.74 -14.79 1.12
CA VAL A 155 -4.62 -15.29 -0.24
C VAL A 155 -5.96 -15.18 -0.93
N VAL A 156 -5.99 -14.57 -2.11
CA VAL A 156 -7.20 -14.44 -2.95
C VAL A 156 -7.10 -15.42 -4.12
N GLU A 157 -8.13 -16.23 -4.28
CA GLU A 157 -8.29 -17.17 -5.40
C GLU A 157 -9.61 -16.91 -6.13
N GLY A 158 -9.66 -17.16 -7.44
CA GLY A 158 -10.90 -17.09 -8.22
C GLY A 158 -11.09 -15.80 -9.02
N LEU A 159 -10.07 -14.92 -9.11
CA LEU A 159 -10.05 -13.87 -10.12
C LEU A 159 -9.90 -14.49 -11.52
N THR A 160 -10.71 -14.02 -12.47
CA THR A 160 -10.72 -14.47 -13.86
C THR A 160 -10.10 -13.47 -14.82
N VAL A 161 -9.80 -12.28 -14.32
CA VAL A 161 -9.16 -11.17 -15.07
C VAL A 161 -7.81 -10.83 -14.45
N GLU A 162 -6.88 -10.33 -15.26
CA GLU A 162 -5.64 -9.73 -14.79
C GLU A 162 -5.92 -8.30 -14.30
N LEU A 163 -5.54 -8.00 -13.09
CA LEU A 163 -5.70 -6.68 -12.50
C LEU A 163 -4.60 -5.73 -12.94
N ALA A 164 -4.98 -4.52 -13.32
CA ALA A 164 -4.03 -3.45 -13.63
C ALA A 164 -3.30 -2.96 -12.37
N GLU A 165 -2.16 -2.30 -12.55
CA GLU A 165 -1.34 -1.77 -11.45
C GLU A 165 -2.14 -0.85 -10.52
N ASP A 166 -3.00 0.02 -11.07
CA ASP A 166 -3.84 0.92 -10.27
C ASP A 166 -4.92 0.18 -9.47
N GLN A 167 -5.44 -0.93 -9.99
CA GLN A 167 -6.35 -1.81 -9.25
C GLN A 167 -5.63 -2.51 -8.09
N LEU A 168 -4.42 -3.03 -8.32
CA LEU A 168 -3.57 -3.61 -7.27
C LEU A 168 -3.22 -2.56 -6.20
N LYS A 169 -2.92 -1.33 -6.61
CA LYS A 169 -2.72 -0.19 -5.70
C LYS A 169 -3.96 0.08 -4.84
N ALA A 170 -5.15 0.03 -5.43
CA ALA A 170 -6.40 0.23 -4.70
C ALA A 170 -6.67 -0.89 -3.69
N ILE A 171 -6.33 -2.15 -4.02
CA ILE A 171 -6.37 -3.27 -3.07
C ILE A 171 -5.40 -3.04 -1.90
N CYS A 172 -4.17 -2.60 -2.18
CA CYS A 172 -3.19 -2.27 -1.14
C CYS A 172 -3.72 -1.21 -0.18
N ALA A 173 -4.28 -0.13 -0.72
CA ALA A 173 -4.83 0.96 0.08
C ALA A 173 -6.03 0.51 0.92
N GLY A 174 -6.96 -0.24 0.32
CA GLY A 174 -8.13 -0.80 0.99
C GLY A 174 -7.73 -1.75 2.12
N GLY A 175 -6.86 -2.71 1.85
CA GLY A 175 -6.41 -3.71 2.80
C GLY A 175 -5.62 -3.13 3.97
N ALA A 176 -4.74 -2.17 3.70
CA ALA A 176 -3.95 -1.50 4.72
C ALA A 176 -4.79 -0.57 5.61
N SER A 177 -5.89 0.01 5.09
CA SER A 177 -6.73 0.95 5.84
C SER A 177 -7.85 0.28 6.64
N SER A 178 -8.35 -0.88 6.21
CA SER A 178 -9.43 -1.61 6.88
C SER A 178 -8.93 -2.69 7.85
N GLY A 179 -7.69 -3.12 7.68
CA GLY A 179 -6.93 -4.01 8.55
C GLY A 179 -5.47 -3.56 8.57
N ALA A 180 -4.58 -4.40 9.02
CA ALA A 180 -3.14 -4.15 9.01
C ALA A 180 -2.43 -5.02 7.94
N VAL A 181 -3.04 -5.17 6.76
CA VAL A 181 -2.52 -6.03 5.69
C VAL A 181 -1.32 -5.37 5.02
N HIS A 182 -0.15 -5.93 5.30
CA HIS A 182 1.13 -5.48 4.73
C HIS A 182 1.65 -6.41 3.63
N LEU A 183 1.03 -7.57 3.45
CA LEU A 183 1.26 -8.55 2.38
C LEU A 183 -0.04 -9.27 2.11
N PHE A 184 -0.38 -9.46 0.85
CA PHE A 184 -1.41 -10.38 0.37
C PHE A 184 -0.91 -11.11 -0.87
N HIS A 185 -1.54 -12.23 -1.17
CA HIS A 185 -1.30 -12.99 -2.39
C HIS A 185 -2.56 -13.03 -3.25
N ILE A 186 -2.41 -12.90 -4.56
CA ILE A 186 -3.43 -13.18 -5.55
C ILE A 186 -2.92 -14.30 -6.44
N VAL A 187 -3.59 -15.45 -6.39
CA VAL A 187 -3.18 -16.64 -7.14
C VAL A 187 -3.15 -16.35 -8.64
N GLY A 188 -2.02 -16.67 -9.26
CA GLY A 188 -1.77 -16.44 -10.69
C GLY A 188 -1.36 -15.02 -11.07
N GLN A 189 -1.31 -14.07 -10.13
CA GLN A 189 -1.00 -12.66 -10.44
C GLN A 189 0.16 -12.08 -9.62
N THR A 190 0.22 -12.36 -8.31
CA THR A 190 1.33 -11.84 -7.49
C THR A 190 2.54 -12.77 -7.54
N PRO A 191 3.77 -12.24 -7.48
CA PRO A 191 4.98 -12.99 -7.83
C PRO A 191 5.30 -14.16 -6.90
N GLU A 192 4.77 -14.17 -5.69
CA GLU A 192 4.96 -15.28 -4.72
C GLU A 192 3.78 -16.25 -4.68
N ALA A 193 2.81 -16.10 -5.60
CA ALA A 193 1.58 -16.89 -5.63
C ALA A 193 1.17 -17.28 -7.06
N LEU A 194 2.10 -17.78 -7.87
CA LEU A 194 1.75 -18.28 -9.20
C LEU A 194 0.81 -19.49 -9.10
N THR A 195 0.86 -20.20 -7.99
CA THR A 195 -0.06 -21.26 -7.62
C THR A 195 -0.53 -21.10 -6.16
N LEU A 196 -1.65 -21.74 -5.82
CA LEU A 196 -2.14 -21.76 -4.44
C LEU A 196 -1.11 -22.39 -3.48
N ALA A 197 -0.41 -23.43 -3.91
CA ALA A 197 0.62 -24.10 -3.11
C ALA A 197 1.82 -23.20 -2.83
N GLU A 198 2.21 -22.36 -3.79
CA GLU A 198 3.28 -21.37 -3.60
C GLU A 198 2.83 -20.26 -2.62
N ALA A 199 1.61 -19.75 -2.76
CA ALA A 199 1.06 -18.73 -1.87
C ALA A 199 1.10 -19.16 -0.39
N PHE A 200 0.81 -20.43 -0.11
CA PHE A 200 0.84 -20.99 1.25
C PHE A 200 2.18 -21.63 1.63
N GLN A 201 3.19 -21.61 0.75
CA GLN A 201 4.49 -22.27 0.95
C GLN A 201 4.34 -23.76 1.36
N GLY A 202 3.31 -24.43 0.83
CA GLY A 202 3.00 -25.83 1.13
C GLY A 202 2.23 -26.05 2.44
N HIS A 203 1.83 -25.00 3.15
CA HIS A 203 0.96 -25.09 4.34
C HIS A 203 -0.52 -25.10 3.93
N GLU A 204 -1.36 -25.54 4.85
CA GLU A 204 -2.82 -25.41 4.70
C GLU A 204 -3.30 -24.07 5.25
N PRO A 205 -4.34 -23.43 4.66
CA PRO A 205 -4.92 -22.22 5.22
C PRO A 205 -5.54 -22.49 6.60
N THR A 206 -5.39 -21.55 7.52
CA THR A 206 -6.01 -21.62 8.85
C THR A 206 -7.51 -21.38 8.80
N GLU A 207 -7.95 -20.59 7.82
CA GLU A 207 -9.35 -20.25 7.57
C GLU A 207 -9.61 -20.18 6.06
N VAL A 208 -10.84 -20.52 5.65
CA VAL A 208 -11.31 -20.40 4.27
C VAL A 208 -12.63 -19.64 4.26
N HIS A 209 -12.71 -18.61 3.44
CA HIS A 209 -13.90 -17.77 3.27
C HIS A 209 -14.36 -17.80 1.82
N ASP A 210 -15.58 -18.27 1.57
CA ASP A 210 -16.22 -18.15 0.28
C ASP A 210 -16.83 -16.75 0.16
N ILE A 211 -16.31 -15.95 -0.77
CA ILE A 211 -16.70 -14.56 -1.00
C ILE A 211 -17.57 -14.48 -2.25
N ASN A 212 -18.77 -14.01 -2.10
CA ASN A 212 -19.74 -13.86 -3.19
C ASN A 212 -20.16 -12.40 -3.38
N LEU A 213 -20.97 -12.15 -4.40
CA LEU A 213 -21.44 -10.79 -4.74
C LEU A 213 -22.17 -10.08 -3.58
N ARG A 214 -22.83 -10.83 -2.66
CA ARG A 214 -23.50 -10.24 -1.49
C ARG A 214 -22.49 -9.62 -0.52
N ASP A 215 -21.37 -10.28 -0.33
CA ASP A 215 -20.31 -9.81 0.56
C ASP A 215 -19.68 -8.52 0.04
N LEU A 216 -19.38 -8.45 -1.27
CA LEU A 216 -18.89 -7.24 -1.91
C LEU A 216 -19.90 -6.08 -1.84
N ARG A 217 -21.20 -6.36 -2.06
CA ARG A 217 -22.26 -5.35 -1.92
C ARG A 217 -22.40 -4.85 -0.47
N ARG A 218 -22.23 -5.71 0.51
CA ARG A 218 -22.26 -5.33 1.93
C ARG A 218 -21.13 -4.36 2.23
N ILE A 219 -19.90 -4.69 1.84
CA ILE A 219 -18.73 -3.82 2.02
C ILE A 219 -18.91 -2.48 1.32
N ARG A 220 -19.37 -2.47 0.07
CA ARG A 220 -19.67 -1.23 -0.64
C ARG A 220 -20.68 -0.36 0.10
N SER A 221 -21.71 -0.98 0.69
CA SER A 221 -22.71 -0.24 1.48
C SER A 221 -22.16 0.28 2.80
N GLU A 222 -21.20 -0.41 3.42
CA GLU A 222 -20.50 0.04 4.62
C GLU A 222 -19.59 1.24 4.34
N LEU A 223 -18.99 1.29 3.16
CA LEU A 223 -18.15 2.42 2.70
C LEU A 223 -18.98 3.66 2.35
N ASP A 224 -20.25 3.50 2.00
CA ASP A 224 -21.17 4.61 1.74
C ASP A 224 -21.87 5.07 3.01
N SER A 225 -21.33 6.10 3.64
CA SER A 225 -21.93 6.71 4.85
C SER A 225 -22.84 7.90 4.53
N SER A 226 -23.09 8.19 3.25
CA SER A 226 -23.87 9.35 2.83
C SER A 226 -25.35 9.25 3.24
N GLN A 227 -25.90 10.35 3.78
CA GLN A 227 -27.31 10.47 4.16
C GLN A 227 -28.11 11.42 3.22
N GLY A 228 -27.42 12.09 2.30
CA GLY A 228 -27.95 13.15 1.46
C GLY A 228 -27.80 12.90 -0.03
N LYS A 229 -28.39 13.80 -0.83
CA LYS A 229 -28.29 13.79 -2.29
C LYS A 229 -27.36 14.88 -2.86
N SER A 230 -26.86 15.77 -2.01
CA SER A 230 -25.95 16.85 -2.39
C SER A 230 -24.55 16.58 -1.86
N LEU A 231 -23.55 16.91 -2.66
CA LEU A 231 -22.15 16.87 -2.29
C LEU A 231 -21.64 18.32 -2.24
N ASP A 232 -20.92 18.66 -1.18
CA ASP A 232 -20.25 19.96 -1.07
C ASP A 232 -18.81 19.89 -1.61
N MET A 233 -18.18 18.72 -1.52
CA MET A 233 -16.80 18.50 -1.96
C MET A 233 -16.56 17.03 -2.32
N VAL A 234 -15.73 16.78 -3.33
CA VAL A 234 -15.17 15.47 -3.66
C VAL A 234 -13.66 15.54 -3.47
N VAL A 235 -13.12 14.62 -2.66
CA VAL A 235 -11.67 14.51 -2.41
C VAL A 235 -11.18 13.21 -3.02
N LEU A 236 -10.20 13.30 -3.90
CA LEU A 236 -9.59 12.17 -4.61
C LEU A 236 -8.10 12.10 -4.29
N GLY A 237 -7.48 10.92 -4.46
CA GLY A 237 -6.04 10.78 -4.47
C GLY A 237 -5.40 10.32 -3.17
N SER A 238 -6.03 9.40 -2.44
CA SER A 238 -5.39 8.66 -1.36
C SER A 238 -5.51 7.14 -1.65
N PRO A 239 -4.44 6.51 -2.17
CA PRO A 239 -3.09 7.03 -2.53
C PRO A 239 -3.09 8.03 -3.69
N HIS A 240 -1.93 8.68 -3.91
CA HIS A 240 -1.77 9.58 -5.03
C HIS A 240 -2.11 8.91 -6.36
N PHE A 241 -2.85 9.65 -7.20
CA PHE A 241 -3.29 9.17 -8.51
C PHE A 241 -2.14 8.98 -9.47
N SER A 242 -2.19 7.93 -10.27
CA SER A 242 -1.39 7.79 -11.48
C SER A 242 -1.90 8.74 -12.58
N PHE A 243 -1.11 8.93 -13.63
CA PHE A 243 -1.59 9.68 -14.80
C PHE A 243 -2.78 9.03 -15.50
N ALA A 244 -2.97 7.72 -15.36
CA ALA A 244 -4.11 7.02 -15.94
C ALA A 244 -5.40 7.32 -15.16
N GLU A 245 -5.32 7.37 -13.84
CA GLU A 245 -6.48 7.68 -12.97
C GLU A 245 -6.96 9.13 -13.09
N PHE A 246 -6.13 10.06 -13.62
CA PHE A 246 -6.54 11.44 -13.92
C PHE A 246 -7.31 11.58 -15.24
N ARG A 247 -7.45 10.56 -16.07
CA ARG A 247 -8.09 10.57 -17.38
C ARG A 247 -9.48 10.00 -17.38
#